data_5a654e5d1904aa76b3cf8ce0b2d0ac0c
#
_entry.id   5a654e5d1904aa76b3cf8ce0b2d0ac0c
#
_cell.length_a   1.000
_cell.length_b   1.000
_cell.length_c   1.000
_cell.angle_alpha   90.00
_cell.angle_beta   90.00
_cell.angle_gamma   90.00
#
_symmetry.space_group_name_H-M   'P 1'
#
loop_
_entity.id
_entity.type
_entity.pdbx_description
1 polymer ?
#
loop_
_entity_poly.entity_id
_entity_poly.type
_entity_poly.pdbx_seq_one_letter_code
_entity_poly.pdbx_strand_id
1 'polypeptide(L)'
;MPDRVLMVVSIDTEEDNWYRSRERVTCENIRELERQAAFFDRLGVRPTYFTTYQVAIAPAAANVIKVVGPRGEIAAHLHPWNTPPLSEACVPRNSMLKNLPGELQRAKLETLTTTLEETFGMRPRAFRAGRYGLGVSTVAALQRCGYLIDSSVTPFVSWEDCDDGPSFVGAPRDAYRLAPDRDVTCPAEGGDIVEVPLSCGFTRGRFRMWRRTRTVLSPELASGGEMLTLSRHLLACGVRHLHLTWHSPSLIPGLGPFTRTQADVQRLYALVEDYLDRLARITSLTFVTVSEAAAILTRPALPEVLSAC
;
A
#
# COMPACT_ATOMS: atom_id res chain seq x y z
N MET A 1 -15.31 -20.12 -5.20
CA MET A 1 -14.36 -19.00 -5.24
C MET A 1 -14.77 -18.13 -6.42
N PRO A 2 -14.57 -16.82 -6.41
CA PRO A 2 -14.90 -16.00 -7.55
C PRO A 2 -14.05 -16.43 -8.75
N ASP A 3 -14.67 -16.45 -9.95
CA ASP A 3 -13.98 -16.82 -11.19
C ASP A 3 -12.92 -15.80 -11.60
N ARG A 4 -13.03 -14.56 -11.07
CA ARG A 4 -12.15 -13.44 -11.36
C ARG A 4 -11.89 -12.61 -10.09
N VAL A 5 -10.63 -12.26 -9.84
CA VAL A 5 -10.20 -11.41 -8.72
C VAL A 5 -9.34 -10.26 -9.23
N LEU A 6 -9.50 -9.09 -8.62
CA LEU A 6 -8.62 -7.96 -8.86
C LEU A 6 -7.31 -8.18 -8.09
N MET A 7 -6.19 -8.12 -8.79
CA MET A 7 -4.85 -8.23 -8.20
C MET A 7 -4.20 -6.86 -8.21
N VAL A 8 -4.11 -6.25 -7.03
CA VAL A 8 -3.39 -5.00 -6.81
C VAL A 8 -1.97 -5.33 -6.38
N VAL A 9 -1.00 -4.71 -7.02
CA VAL A 9 0.41 -4.75 -6.60
C VAL A 9 0.86 -3.33 -6.29
N SER A 10 1.35 -3.08 -5.09
CA SER A 10 1.84 -1.77 -4.72
C SER A 10 3.25 -1.82 -4.14
N ILE A 11 4.01 -0.78 -4.40
CA ILE A 11 5.38 -0.61 -3.95
C ILE A 11 5.43 0.66 -3.11
N ASP A 12 5.77 0.52 -1.83
CA ASP A 12 6.13 1.67 -1.02
C ASP A 12 7.49 2.15 -1.51
N THR A 13 7.44 3.21 -2.32
CA THR A 13 8.55 3.75 -3.10
C THR A 13 9.17 4.88 -2.28
N GLU A 14 10.19 4.51 -1.55
CA GLU A 14 10.69 5.31 -0.44
C GLU A 14 12.22 5.35 -0.39
N GLU A 15 12.74 6.22 0.45
CA GLU A 15 14.17 6.40 0.68
C GLU A 15 14.81 5.16 1.32
N ASP A 16 16.13 5.03 1.11
CA ASP A 16 16.92 3.95 1.69
C ASP A 16 16.91 4.03 3.21
N ASN A 17 16.81 2.87 3.89
CA ASN A 17 16.86 2.78 5.35
C ASN A 17 15.91 3.79 6.03
N TRP A 18 14.71 3.99 5.49
CA TRP A 18 13.70 4.95 5.94
C TRP A 18 13.49 4.95 7.47
N TYR A 19 13.65 3.81 8.12
CA TYR A 19 13.53 3.65 9.58
C TYR A 19 14.69 4.26 10.37
N ARG A 20 15.77 4.68 9.70
CA ARG A 20 16.95 5.32 10.31
C ARG A 20 17.13 6.77 9.86
N SER A 21 16.41 7.23 8.85
CA SER A 21 16.81 8.42 8.13
C SER A 21 16.00 9.66 8.43
N ARG A 22 16.57 10.52 9.27
CA ARG A 22 16.35 11.96 9.18
C ARG A 22 17.61 12.70 8.70
N GLU A 23 18.77 12.11 8.88
CA GLU A 23 20.08 12.81 8.76
C GLU A 23 20.85 12.52 7.47
N ARG A 24 20.64 11.38 6.84
CA ARG A 24 21.32 11.00 5.58
C ARG A 24 20.33 10.25 4.69
N VAL A 25 19.47 11.01 4.06
CA VAL A 25 18.51 10.44 3.13
C VAL A 25 19.18 10.17 1.79
N THR A 26 19.13 8.91 1.35
CA THR A 26 19.52 8.48 0.02
C THR A 26 18.35 7.73 -0.63
N CYS A 27 18.34 7.64 -1.96
CA CYS A 27 17.31 6.97 -2.75
C CYS A 27 17.94 6.05 -3.80
N GLU A 28 19.05 5.39 -3.43
CA GLU A 28 19.81 4.52 -4.35
C GLU A 28 18.99 3.31 -4.81
N ASN A 29 18.06 2.82 -3.97
CA ASN A 29 17.19 1.71 -4.31
C ASN A 29 16.31 2.00 -5.52
N ILE A 30 15.95 3.25 -5.76
CA ILE A 30 14.99 3.65 -6.81
C ILE A 30 15.50 3.30 -8.21
N ARG A 31 16.81 3.26 -8.44
CA ARG A 31 17.39 2.85 -9.73
C ARG A 31 16.97 1.42 -10.15
N GLU A 32 16.68 0.54 -9.19
CA GLU A 32 16.26 -0.84 -9.48
C GLU A 32 14.78 -0.94 -9.93
N LEU A 33 14.02 0.13 -9.84
CA LEU A 33 12.62 0.12 -10.30
C LEU A 33 12.48 -0.07 -11.81
N GLU A 34 13.46 0.30 -12.62
CA GLU A 34 13.45 0.00 -14.06
C GLU A 34 13.52 -1.52 -14.30
N ARG A 35 14.39 -2.22 -13.56
CA ARG A 35 14.46 -3.68 -13.60
C ARG A 35 13.17 -4.32 -13.09
N GLN A 36 12.61 -3.76 -12.00
CA GLN A 36 11.35 -4.24 -11.45
C GLN A 36 10.18 -4.02 -12.43
N ALA A 37 10.13 -2.87 -13.12
CA ALA A 37 9.12 -2.60 -14.13
C ALA A 37 9.21 -3.58 -15.30
N ALA A 38 10.42 -3.91 -15.79
CA ALA A 38 10.61 -4.96 -16.79
C ALA A 38 10.16 -6.35 -16.30
N PHE A 39 10.32 -6.66 -15.03
CA PHE A 39 9.78 -7.89 -14.42
C PHE A 39 8.26 -7.86 -14.40
N PHE A 40 7.64 -6.76 -14.04
CA PHE A 40 6.20 -6.58 -14.02
C PHE A 40 5.58 -6.64 -15.42
N ASP A 41 6.23 -6.05 -16.43
CA ASP A 41 5.77 -6.10 -17.82
C ASP A 41 5.61 -7.56 -18.31
N ARG A 42 6.56 -8.45 -17.95
CA ARG A 42 6.48 -9.87 -18.30
C ARG A 42 5.31 -10.59 -17.65
N LEU A 43 4.89 -10.14 -16.48
CA LEU A 43 3.78 -10.73 -15.71
C LEU A 43 2.44 -10.04 -15.99
N GLY A 44 2.42 -8.97 -16.79
CA GLY A 44 1.24 -8.14 -17.03
C GLY A 44 0.79 -7.33 -15.82
N VAL A 45 1.68 -7.12 -14.84
CA VAL A 45 1.39 -6.37 -13.61
C VAL A 45 1.46 -4.87 -13.89
N ARG A 46 0.47 -4.14 -13.40
CA ARG A 46 0.42 -2.67 -13.39
C ARG A 46 0.49 -2.19 -11.95
N PRO A 47 1.69 -1.82 -11.44
CA PRO A 47 1.89 -1.48 -10.04
C PRO A 47 1.39 -0.08 -9.70
N THR A 48 1.08 0.15 -8.41
CA THR A 48 0.97 1.49 -7.83
C THR A 48 2.24 1.80 -7.04
N TYR A 49 2.95 2.86 -7.41
CA TYR A 49 4.15 3.35 -6.73
C TYR A 49 3.73 4.42 -5.71
N PHE A 50 3.66 4.05 -4.44
CA PHE A 50 3.41 4.98 -3.34
C PHE A 50 4.71 5.73 -3.02
N THR A 51 4.84 6.95 -3.54
CA THR A 51 6.09 7.70 -3.64
C THR A 51 6.20 8.72 -2.51
N THR A 52 7.34 8.71 -1.79
CA THR A 52 7.61 9.66 -0.71
C THR A 52 8.11 11.01 -1.23
N TYR A 53 8.04 12.03 -0.35
CA TYR A 53 8.59 13.36 -0.60
C TYR A 53 10.07 13.29 -0.98
N GLN A 54 10.86 12.50 -0.27
CA GLN A 54 12.30 12.39 -0.47
C GLN A 54 12.65 11.82 -1.84
N VAL A 55 11.90 10.83 -2.32
CA VAL A 55 12.06 10.27 -3.66
C VAL A 55 11.71 11.32 -4.74
N ALA A 56 10.65 12.09 -4.51
CA ALA A 56 10.19 13.08 -5.47
C ALA A 56 11.18 14.25 -5.64
N ILE A 57 11.87 14.68 -4.58
CA ILE A 57 12.83 15.77 -4.64
C ILE A 57 14.26 15.35 -5.05
N ALA A 58 14.55 14.04 -5.05
CA ALA A 58 15.84 13.51 -5.46
C ALA A 58 15.89 13.38 -7.00
N PRO A 59 16.68 14.20 -7.75
CA PRO A 59 16.58 14.27 -9.21
C PRO A 59 16.79 12.93 -9.92
N ALA A 60 17.77 12.14 -9.47
CA ALA A 60 18.03 10.82 -10.04
C ALA A 60 16.85 9.86 -9.84
N ALA A 61 16.29 9.81 -8.62
CA ALA A 61 15.13 8.97 -8.29
C ALA A 61 13.88 9.44 -9.04
N ALA A 62 13.61 10.75 -9.06
CA ALA A 62 12.48 11.32 -9.78
C ALA A 62 12.51 10.97 -11.29
N ASN A 63 13.68 10.97 -11.90
CA ASN A 63 13.83 10.59 -13.32
C ASN A 63 13.46 9.12 -13.54
N VAL A 64 13.83 8.21 -12.65
CA VAL A 64 13.41 6.81 -12.74
C VAL A 64 11.89 6.68 -12.61
N ILE A 65 11.27 7.38 -11.63
CA ILE A 65 9.81 7.36 -11.47
C ILE A 65 9.08 7.90 -12.71
N LYS A 66 9.61 8.94 -13.37
CA LYS A 66 9.05 9.45 -14.65
C LYS A 66 9.05 8.38 -15.76
N VAL A 67 10.01 7.46 -15.74
CA VAL A 67 10.12 6.37 -16.72
C VAL A 67 9.17 5.21 -16.37
N VAL A 68 9.12 4.80 -15.11
CA VAL A 68 8.34 3.61 -14.71
C VAL A 68 6.88 3.92 -14.38
N GLY A 69 6.59 5.13 -13.89
CA GLY A 69 5.26 5.56 -13.45
C GLY A 69 4.16 5.40 -14.51
N PRO A 70 4.37 5.76 -15.80
CA PRO A 70 3.38 5.57 -16.86
C PRO A 70 2.96 4.11 -17.11
N ARG A 71 3.72 3.14 -16.62
CA ARG A 71 3.37 1.70 -16.71
C ARG A 71 2.43 1.24 -15.61
N GLY A 72 2.12 2.12 -14.64
CA GLY A 72 1.26 1.85 -13.50
C GLY A 72 0.58 3.12 -13.00
N GLU A 73 0.71 3.39 -11.70
CA GLU A 73 0.16 4.57 -11.03
C GLU A 73 1.23 5.17 -10.10
N ILE A 74 1.37 6.50 -10.09
CA ILE A 74 2.11 7.23 -9.05
C ILE A 74 1.11 7.71 -8.01
N ALA A 75 1.31 7.31 -6.76
CA ALA A 75 0.50 7.65 -5.61
C ALA A 75 1.35 8.29 -4.51
N ALA A 76 0.70 8.92 -3.52
CA ALA A 76 1.40 9.62 -2.44
C ALA A 76 1.67 8.69 -1.25
N HIS A 77 2.89 8.75 -0.71
CA HIS A 77 3.30 8.08 0.52
C HIS A 77 3.92 9.07 1.50
N LEU A 78 3.34 9.23 2.67
CA LEU A 78 3.77 10.26 3.60
C LEU A 78 4.46 9.69 4.82
N HIS A 79 5.75 10.02 4.97
CA HIS A 79 6.49 9.85 6.20
C HIS A 79 6.53 11.18 6.97
N PRO A 80 5.93 11.28 8.18
CA PRO A 80 5.89 12.54 8.91
C PRO A 80 7.27 13.14 9.19
N TRP A 81 8.25 12.29 9.52
CA TRP A 81 9.58 12.70 9.95
C TRP A 81 10.43 13.33 8.86
N ASN A 82 10.10 13.15 7.57
CA ASN A 82 10.89 13.67 6.45
C ASN A 82 10.07 14.43 5.40
N THR A 83 8.77 14.64 5.64
CA THR A 83 7.91 15.48 4.80
C THR A 83 7.70 16.82 5.50
N PRO A 84 8.08 17.96 4.88
CA PRO A 84 7.83 19.29 5.45
C PRO A 84 6.33 19.63 5.58
N PRO A 85 5.99 20.57 6.50
CA PRO A 85 6.83 21.27 7.45
C PRO A 85 7.25 20.37 8.62
N LEU A 86 8.53 20.48 9.06
CA LEU A 86 9.13 19.65 10.11
C LEU A 86 9.08 20.36 11.48
N SER A 87 7.89 20.76 11.89
CA SER A 87 7.68 21.51 13.15
C SER A 87 7.44 20.63 14.38
N GLU A 88 7.15 19.33 14.18
CA GLU A 88 6.97 18.38 15.26
C GLU A 88 8.29 17.88 15.85
N ALA A 89 8.28 17.50 17.13
CA ALA A 89 9.41 16.81 17.74
C ALA A 89 9.69 15.47 17.05
N CYS A 90 10.98 15.16 16.82
CA CYS A 90 11.42 13.90 16.24
C CYS A 90 11.42 12.80 17.32
N VAL A 91 10.23 12.33 17.68
CA VAL A 91 10.01 11.23 18.62
C VAL A 91 9.23 10.11 17.95
N PRO A 92 9.38 8.84 18.38
CA PRO A 92 8.75 7.70 17.74
C PRO A 92 7.24 7.86 17.55
N ARG A 93 6.51 8.38 18.53
CA ARG A 93 5.07 8.62 18.48
C ARG A 93 4.67 9.52 17.28
N ASN A 94 5.47 10.52 16.97
CA ASN A 94 5.21 11.48 15.88
C ASN A 94 5.55 10.91 14.49
N SER A 95 6.06 9.69 14.41
CA SER A 95 6.21 8.96 13.14
C SER A 95 4.89 8.41 12.60
N MET A 96 3.84 8.34 13.43
CA MET A 96 2.48 8.02 13.01
C MET A 96 1.73 9.30 12.67
N LEU A 97 1.31 9.45 11.40
CA LEU A 97 0.68 10.68 10.91
C LEU A 97 -0.54 11.08 11.75
N LYS A 98 -1.38 10.11 12.14
CA LYS A 98 -2.57 10.32 12.97
C LYS A 98 -2.31 11.01 14.31
N ASN A 99 -1.08 10.92 14.81
CA ASN A 99 -0.71 11.48 16.12
C ASN A 99 -0.32 12.96 16.05
N LEU A 100 -0.17 13.51 14.86
CA LEU A 100 0.12 14.93 14.67
C LEU A 100 -1.17 15.76 14.70
N PRO A 101 -1.09 17.06 15.06
CA PRO A 101 -2.22 17.97 14.92
C PRO A 101 -2.79 17.97 13.50
N GLY A 102 -4.11 18.01 13.33
CA GLY A 102 -4.77 17.92 12.02
C GLY A 102 -4.29 18.94 11.00
N GLU A 103 -4.03 20.18 11.42
CA GLU A 103 -3.47 21.23 10.55
C GLU A 103 -2.05 20.89 10.07
N LEU A 104 -1.23 20.25 10.91
CA LEU A 104 0.09 19.80 10.50
C LEU A 104 0.03 18.62 9.55
N GLN A 105 -0.91 17.68 9.77
CA GLN A 105 -1.16 16.60 8.82
C GLN A 105 -1.54 17.16 7.44
N ARG A 106 -2.46 18.14 7.40
CA ARG A 106 -2.88 18.81 6.18
C ARG A 106 -1.72 19.52 5.47
N ALA A 107 -0.93 20.31 6.21
CA ALA A 107 0.21 21.04 5.65
C ALA A 107 1.27 20.10 5.03
N LYS A 108 1.55 18.96 5.68
CA LYS A 108 2.46 17.93 5.13
C LYS A 108 1.87 17.28 3.87
N LEU A 109 0.58 16.97 3.86
CA LEU A 109 -0.12 16.44 2.69
C LEU A 109 -0.11 17.42 1.52
N GLU A 110 -0.37 18.70 1.76
CA GLU A 110 -0.28 19.76 0.75
C GLU A 110 1.12 19.84 0.15
N THR A 111 2.17 19.86 1.00
CA THR A 111 3.56 19.87 0.55
C THR A 111 3.88 18.65 -0.33
N LEU A 112 3.54 17.44 0.14
CA LEU A 112 3.77 16.23 -0.63
C LEU A 112 3.02 16.25 -1.97
N THR A 113 1.73 16.61 -1.94
CA THR A 113 0.88 16.65 -3.14
C THR A 113 1.43 17.62 -4.18
N THR A 114 1.77 18.85 -3.77
CA THR A 114 2.36 19.87 -4.67
C THR A 114 3.68 19.38 -5.23
N THR A 115 4.56 18.80 -4.40
CA THR A 115 5.84 18.27 -4.86
C THR A 115 5.68 17.16 -5.89
N LEU A 116 4.76 16.21 -5.67
CA LEU A 116 4.48 15.14 -6.63
C LEU A 116 3.89 15.68 -7.93
N GLU A 117 2.95 16.64 -7.84
CA GLU A 117 2.32 17.27 -9.00
C GLU A 117 3.35 18.04 -9.84
N GLU A 118 4.19 18.87 -9.23
CA GLU A 118 5.25 19.62 -9.91
C GLU A 118 6.32 18.70 -10.52
N THR A 119 6.69 17.64 -9.81
CA THR A 119 7.75 16.72 -10.26
C THR A 119 7.28 15.82 -11.39
N PHE A 120 6.05 15.27 -11.30
CA PHE A 120 5.57 14.23 -12.21
C PHE A 120 4.50 14.71 -13.20
N GLY A 121 4.05 15.97 -13.09
CA GLY A 121 3.04 16.54 -13.99
C GLY A 121 1.63 15.99 -13.80
N MET A 122 1.38 15.30 -12.68
CA MET A 122 0.07 14.72 -12.35
C MET A 122 -0.21 14.81 -10.86
N ARG A 123 -1.44 15.15 -10.51
CA ARG A 123 -1.88 15.17 -9.12
C ARG A 123 -2.19 13.75 -8.65
N PRO A 124 -1.58 13.26 -7.56
CA PRO A 124 -1.88 11.93 -7.03
C PRO A 124 -3.32 11.88 -6.50
N ARG A 125 -4.01 10.76 -6.74
CA ARG A 125 -5.39 10.53 -6.26
C ARG A 125 -5.44 9.51 -5.12
N ALA A 126 -4.45 8.62 -5.06
CA ALA A 126 -4.33 7.60 -4.04
C ALA A 126 -3.23 7.98 -3.04
N PHE A 127 -3.44 7.58 -1.80
CA PHE A 127 -2.57 7.86 -0.66
C PHE A 127 -2.33 6.60 0.18
N ARG A 128 -1.15 6.54 0.81
CA ARG A 128 -0.83 5.61 1.88
C ARG A 128 -0.07 6.33 2.98
N ALA A 129 -0.53 6.22 4.22
CA ALA A 129 0.20 6.73 5.38
C ALA A 129 1.41 5.83 5.69
N GLY A 130 2.58 6.44 5.89
CA GLY A 130 3.75 5.74 6.40
C GLY A 130 3.44 5.06 7.74
N ARG A 131 3.97 3.87 7.94
CA ARG A 131 3.69 3.03 9.11
C ARG A 131 2.19 2.79 9.35
N TYR A 132 1.39 2.91 8.28
CA TYR A 132 -0.07 2.77 8.34
C TYR A 132 -0.77 3.76 9.27
N GLY A 133 -0.16 4.92 9.54
CA GLY A 133 -0.59 5.91 10.52
C GLY A 133 -1.84 6.70 10.15
N LEU A 134 -2.90 6.05 9.66
CA LEU A 134 -4.20 6.63 9.31
C LEU A 134 -5.07 6.86 10.55
N GLY A 135 -5.77 7.99 10.58
CA GLY A 135 -6.77 8.30 11.59
C GLY A 135 -7.85 9.22 11.05
N VAL A 136 -8.87 9.51 11.86
CA VAL A 136 -10.02 10.35 11.46
C VAL A 136 -9.56 11.73 10.97
N SER A 137 -8.64 12.37 11.67
CA SER A 137 -8.06 13.67 11.25
C SER A 137 -7.28 13.57 9.94
N THR A 138 -6.66 12.41 9.67
CA THR A 138 -5.97 12.17 8.39
C THR A 138 -6.96 12.06 7.25
N VAL A 139 -8.10 11.37 7.44
CA VAL A 139 -9.18 11.30 6.43
C VAL A 139 -9.70 12.70 6.09
N ALA A 140 -9.93 13.54 7.11
CA ALA A 140 -10.34 14.94 6.89
C ALA A 140 -9.30 15.74 6.10
N ALA A 141 -8.02 15.54 6.37
CA ALA A 141 -6.93 16.21 5.65
C ALA A 141 -6.82 15.70 4.20
N LEU A 142 -6.95 14.39 3.95
CA LEU A 142 -6.99 13.79 2.61
C LEU A 142 -8.12 14.37 1.77
N GLN A 143 -9.32 14.45 2.31
CA GLN A 143 -10.49 15.04 1.62
C GLN A 143 -10.21 16.50 1.21
N ARG A 144 -9.69 17.32 2.13
CA ARG A 144 -9.33 18.73 1.85
C ARG A 144 -8.24 18.87 0.80
N CYS A 145 -7.29 17.93 0.75
CA CYS A 145 -6.24 17.92 -0.26
C CYS A 145 -6.68 17.29 -1.60
N GLY A 146 -7.93 16.83 -1.73
CA GLY A 146 -8.49 16.31 -2.97
C GLY A 146 -8.10 14.87 -3.29
N TYR A 147 -7.65 14.09 -2.31
CA TYR A 147 -7.47 12.65 -2.46
C TYR A 147 -8.82 11.95 -2.54
N LEU A 148 -8.87 10.88 -3.29
CA LEU A 148 -10.07 10.06 -3.49
C LEU A 148 -9.94 8.66 -2.90
N ILE A 149 -8.70 8.19 -2.70
CA ILE A 149 -8.41 6.82 -2.29
C ILE A 149 -7.36 6.83 -1.18
N ASP A 150 -7.59 5.99 -0.18
CA ASP A 150 -6.60 5.60 0.82
C ASP A 150 -6.29 4.10 0.69
N SER A 151 -5.09 3.69 1.06
CA SER A 151 -4.67 2.30 1.11
C SER A 151 -3.74 2.06 2.30
N SER A 152 -4.17 2.52 3.47
CA SER A 152 -3.39 2.42 4.71
C SER A 152 -3.90 1.33 5.65
N VAL A 153 -5.14 0.86 5.48
CA VAL A 153 -5.74 -0.08 6.44
C VAL A 153 -5.17 -1.48 6.27
N THR A 154 -4.70 -2.04 7.38
CA THR A 154 -4.27 -3.43 7.52
C THR A 154 -5.28 -4.17 8.38
N PRO A 155 -6.35 -4.77 7.82
CA PRO A 155 -7.41 -5.41 8.60
C PRO A 155 -6.85 -6.41 9.62
N PHE A 156 -7.49 -6.52 10.79
CA PHE A 156 -7.10 -7.34 11.93
C PHE A 156 -5.83 -6.93 12.68
N VAL A 157 -5.17 -5.84 12.28
CA VAL A 157 -3.94 -5.38 12.91
C VAL A 157 -4.24 -4.25 13.86
N SER A 158 -3.73 -4.32 15.11
CA SER A 158 -3.55 -3.17 15.99
C SER A 158 -2.08 -2.77 15.98
N TRP A 159 -1.83 -1.49 15.83
CA TRP A 159 -0.52 -0.85 15.95
C TRP A 159 -0.43 0.01 17.22
N GLU A 160 -1.42 -0.09 18.14
CA GLU A 160 -1.48 0.72 19.36
C GLU A 160 -0.23 0.59 20.24
N ASP A 161 0.28 -0.64 20.38
CA ASP A 161 1.53 -0.89 21.11
C ASP A 161 2.79 -0.42 20.36
N CYS A 162 2.64 0.07 19.13
CA CYS A 162 3.71 0.58 18.29
C CYS A 162 3.55 2.08 18.09
N ASP A 163 4.16 2.86 18.98
CA ASP A 163 4.20 4.33 18.92
C ASP A 163 2.80 4.99 18.85
N ASP A 164 1.83 4.46 19.58
CA ASP A 164 0.44 4.91 19.59
C ASP A 164 -0.19 4.91 18.16
N GLY A 165 0.08 3.85 17.42
CA GLY A 165 -0.47 3.66 16.07
C GLY A 165 -1.98 3.40 16.06
N PRO A 166 -2.59 3.27 14.87
CA PRO A 166 -4.02 2.98 14.76
C PRO A 166 -4.33 1.51 15.07
N SER A 167 -5.57 1.23 15.48
CA SER A 167 -6.13 -0.11 15.49
C SER A 167 -7.05 -0.29 14.28
N PHE A 168 -6.79 -1.33 13.49
CA PHE A 168 -7.63 -1.73 12.36
C PHE A 168 -8.37 -3.05 12.63
N VAL A 169 -8.51 -3.39 13.91
CA VAL A 169 -9.30 -4.53 14.33
C VAL A 169 -10.77 -4.24 14.04
N GLY A 170 -11.41 -5.11 13.26
CA GLY A 170 -12.79 -4.91 12.82
C GLY A 170 -12.97 -4.20 11.49
N ALA A 171 -11.91 -3.65 10.90
CA ALA A 171 -11.98 -3.04 9.57
C ALA A 171 -12.41 -4.05 8.50
N PRO A 172 -13.18 -3.62 7.49
CA PRO A 172 -13.53 -4.45 6.35
C PRO A 172 -12.29 -4.96 5.60
N ARG A 173 -12.43 -6.14 4.99
CA ARG A 173 -11.37 -6.76 4.17
C ARG A 173 -11.47 -6.39 2.70
N ASP A 174 -12.62 -5.92 2.27
CA ASP A 174 -12.88 -5.44 0.92
C ASP A 174 -12.97 -3.91 0.91
N ALA A 175 -12.90 -3.28 -0.25
CA ALA A 175 -12.95 -1.83 -0.35
C ALA A 175 -14.23 -1.24 0.25
N TYR A 176 -14.09 -0.13 0.95
CA TYR A 176 -15.18 0.59 1.60
C TYR A 176 -14.93 2.11 1.61
N ARG A 177 -15.92 2.87 2.00
CA ARG A 177 -15.80 4.34 2.04
C ARG A 177 -15.50 4.83 3.45
N LEU A 178 -14.62 5.82 3.54
CA LEU A 178 -14.24 6.55 4.74
C LEU A 178 -14.92 7.92 4.77
N ALA A 179 -15.23 8.39 5.97
CA ALA A 179 -15.70 9.75 6.21
C ALA A 179 -14.92 10.38 7.39
N PRO A 180 -14.73 11.72 7.39
CA PRO A 180 -13.91 12.43 8.38
C PRO A 180 -14.55 12.54 9.78
N ASP A 181 -15.78 12.07 9.95
CA ASP A 181 -16.54 12.08 11.20
C ASP A 181 -16.71 10.68 11.81
N ARG A 182 -16.09 9.65 11.22
CA ARG A 182 -16.21 8.25 11.65
C ARG A 182 -14.85 7.61 11.84
N ASP A 183 -14.82 6.60 12.71
CA ASP A 183 -13.65 5.74 12.86
C ASP A 183 -13.30 5.07 11.52
N VAL A 184 -12.02 4.98 11.22
CA VAL A 184 -11.50 4.45 9.96
C VAL A 184 -11.80 2.95 9.75
N THR A 185 -12.24 2.25 10.78
CA THR A 185 -12.71 0.85 10.68
C THR A 185 -14.18 0.73 10.35
N CYS A 186 -14.92 1.86 10.38
CA CYS A 186 -16.36 1.90 10.17
C CYS A 186 -16.70 2.40 8.76
N PRO A 187 -17.32 1.58 7.89
CA PRO A 187 -17.80 2.04 6.59
C PRO A 187 -18.75 3.23 6.70
N ALA A 188 -18.60 4.20 5.81
CA ALA A 188 -19.43 5.38 5.74
C ALA A 188 -20.20 5.42 4.41
N GLU A 189 -21.53 5.31 4.44
CA GLU A 189 -22.35 5.53 3.26
C GLU A 189 -22.18 6.98 2.79
N GLY A 190 -21.80 7.18 1.52
CA GLY A 190 -21.58 8.52 0.96
C GLY A 190 -20.25 9.17 1.32
N GLY A 191 -19.32 8.46 1.97
CA GLY A 191 -17.97 8.96 2.21
C GLY A 191 -17.21 9.21 0.89
N ASP A 192 -16.37 10.26 0.87
CA ASP A 192 -15.67 10.71 -0.35
C ASP A 192 -14.37 9.93 -0.61
N ILE A 193 -13.76 9.36 0.43
CA ILE A 193 -12.53 8.58 0.31
C ILE A 193 -12.85 7.09 0.22
N VAL A 194 -12.28 6.40 -0.74
CA VAL A 194 -12.36 4.93 -0.85
C VAL A 194 -11.12 4.33 -0.22
N GLU A 195 -11.30 3.51 0.81
CA GLU A 195 -10.24 2.66 1.32
C GLU A 195 -10.14 1.39 0.46
N VAL A 196 -8.93 1.09 -0.01
CA VAL A 196 -8.54 -0.18 -0.63
C VAL A 196 -7.56 -0.90 0.30
N PRO A 197 -8.05 -1.73 1.22
CA PRO A 197 -7.22 -2.27 2.29
C PRO A 197 -6.20 -3.28 1.79
N LEU A 198 -5.12 -3.40 2.56
CA LEU A 198 -4.11 -4.44 2.35
C LEU A 198 -4.69 -5.83 2.65
N SER A 199 -4.24 -6.83 1.92
CA SER A 199 -4.66 -8.21 2.17
C SER A 199 -3.98 -8.77 3.40
N CYS A 200 -4.71 -8.79 4.51
CA CYS A 200 -4.27 -9.30 5.81
C CYS A 200 -5.24 -10.35 6.34
N GLY A 201 -4.73 -11.23 7.19
CA GLY A 201 -5.55 -12.26 7.81
C GLY A 201 -4.76 -13.16 8.75
N PHE A 202 -5.42 -14.20 9.21
CA PHE A 202 -4.80 -15.21 10.07
C PHE A 202 -4.65 -16.52 9.31
N THR A 203 -3.43 -17.04 9.25
CA THR A 203 -3.11 -18.37 8.74
C THR A 203 -2.71 -19.29 9.87
N ARG A 204 -2.89 -20.60 9.68
CA ARG A 204 -2.37 -21.62 10.61
C ARG A 204 -1.04 -22.08 10.06
N GLY A 205 0.04 -21.90 10.81
CA GLY A 205 1.35 -22.43 10.46
C GLY A 205 1.34 -23.97 10.43
N ARG A 206 2.03 -24.58 9.47
CA ARG A 206 2.09 -26.05 9.25
C ARG A 206 2.48 -26.86 10.50
N PHE A 207 3.25 -26.29 11.40
CA PHE A 207 3.73 -26.93 12.63
C PHE A 207 3.10 -26.42 13.92
N ARG A 208 2.18 -25.44 13.84
CA ARG A 208 1.54 -24.82 15.00
C ARG A 208 0.01 -24.84 14.83
N MET A 209 -0.58 -26.01 14.95
CA MET A 209 -2.01 -26.28 14.79
C MET A 209 -2.91 -25.44 15.73
N TRP A 210 -2.34 -24.89 16.80
CA TRP A 210 -3.07 -24.15 17.85
C TRP A 210 -2.84 -22.63 17.84
N ARG A 211 -1.87 -22.09 17.07
CA ARG A 211 -1.60 -20.66 16.98
C ARG A 211 -1.94 -20.12 15.58
N ARG A 212 -2.85 -19.17 15.54
CA ARG A 212 -3.09 -18.35 14.34
C ARG A 212 -1.96 -17.33 14.21
N THR A 213 -1.25 -17.35 13.10
CA THR A 213 -0.25 -16.34 12.79
C THR A 213 -0.89 -15.28 11.89
N ARG A 214 -0.72 -14.02 12.25
CA ARG A 214 -1.12 -12.92 11.38
C ARG A 214 -0.20 -12.92 10.15
N THR A 215 -0.81 -12.89 8.99
CA THR A 215 -0.12 -12.88 7.69
C THR A 215 -0.58 -11.65 6.91
N VAL A 216 0.38 -10.96 6.32
CA VAL A 216 0.16 -9.89 5.34
C VAL A 216 0.57 -10.45 3.99
N LEU A 217 -0.12 -10.06 2.93
CA LEU A 217 0.24 -10.45 1.57
C LEU A 217 1.44 -9.61 1.11
N SER A 218 2.62 -10.06 1.55
CA SER A 218 3.90 -9.40 1.28
C SER A 218 5.03 -10.44 1.18
N PRO A 219 5.85 -10.38 0.14
CA PRO A 219 6.99 -11.30 -0.04
C PRO A 219 8.13 -11.05 0.96
N GLU A 220 8.09 -9.92 1.68
CA GLU A 220 9.02 -9.59 2.76
C GLU A 220 8.66 -10.27 4.09
N LEU A 221 7.37 -10.54 4.30
CA LEU A 221 6.81 -10.93 5.61
C LEU A 221 6.25 -12.35 5.63
N ALA A 222 5.98 -12.94 4.45
CA ALA A 222 5.34 -14.24 4.34
C ALA A 222 5.99 -15.11 3.26
N SER A 223 6.01 -16.41 3.48
CA SER A 223 6.39 -17.39 2.47
C SER A 223 5.30 -17.52 1.39
N GLY A 224 5.64 -18.03 0.20
CA GLY A 224 4.67 -18.27 -0.89
C GLY A 224 3.52 -19.19 -0.47
N GLY A 225 3.77 -20.17 0.41
CA GLY A 225 2.72 -21.04 0.96
C GLY A 225 1.74 -20.29 1.88
N GLU A 226 2.25 -19.38 2.72
CA GLU A 226 1.43 -18.55 3.59
C GLU A 226 0.62 -17.52 2.78
N MET A 227 1.24 -16.86 1.81
CA MET A 227 0.55 -15.94 0.90
C MET A 227 -0.60 -16.64 0.15
N LEU A 228 -0.34 -17.84 -0.40
CA LEU A 228 -1.37 -18.60 -1.12
C LEU A 228 -2.49 -19.07 -0.19
N THR A 229 -2.17 -19.46 1.05
CA THR A 229 -3.15 -19.85 2.07
C THR A 229 -4.04 -18.67 2.45
N LEU A 230 -3.42 -17.50 2.66
CA LEU A 230 -4.16 -16.26 2.95
C LEU A 230 -5.09 -15.90 1.80
N SER A 231 -4.58 -15.92 0.55
CA SER A 231 -5.39 -15.60 -0.63
C SER A 231 -6.60 -16.51 -0.78
N ARG A 232 -6.41 -17.83 -0.64
CA ARG A 232 -7.52 -18.78 -0.66
C ARG A 232 -8.56 -18.50 0.41
N HIS A 233 -8.11 -18.15 1.63
CA HIS A 233 -9.01 -17.82 2.72
C HIS A 233 -9.80 -16.55 2.43
N LEU A 234 -9.15 -15.47 1.97
CA LEU A 234 -9.81 -14.22 1.64
C LEU A 234 -10.84 -14.40 0.52
N LEU A 235 -10.47 -15.11 -0.54
CA LEU A 235 -11.37 -15.42 -1.67
C LEU A 235 -12.56 -16.27 -1.22
N ALA A 236 -12.35 -17.26 -0.35
CA ALA A 236 -13.43 -18.06 0.23
C ALA A 236 -14.37 -17.24 1.13
N CYS A 237 -13.90 -16.11 1.68
CA CYS A 237 -14.71 -15.15 2.42
C CYS A 237 -15.39 -14.10 1.52
N GLY A 238 -15.28 -14.20 0.20
CA GLY A 238 -15.93 -13.29 -0.74
C GLY A 238 -15.19 -11.97 -0.99
N VAL A 239 -13.92 -11.85 -0.57
CA VAL A 239 -13.11 -10.67 -0.87
C VAL A 239 -12.85 -10.60 -2.38
N ARG A 240 -13.09 -9.44 -2.98
CA ARG A 240 -13.06 -9.23 -4.44
C ARG A 240 -11.70 -8.79 -4.98
N HIS A 241 -10.76 -8.42 -4.10
CA HIS A 241 -9.39 -8.03 -4.47
C HIS A 241 -8.36 -8.68 -3.57
N LEU A 242 -7.16 -8.86 -4.10
CA LEU A 242 -5.97 -9.19 -3.34
C LEU A 242 -4.95 -8.07 -3.53
N HIS A 243 -4.31 -7.64 -2.45
CA HIS A 243 -3.36 -6.53 -2.45
C HIS A 243 -1.99 -7.01 -1.95
N LEU A 244 -1.07 -7.24 -2.87
CA LEU A 244 0.33 -7.60 -2.64
C LEU A 244 1.16 -6.33 -2.51
N THR A 245 1.97 -6.22 -1.46
CA THR A 245 2.78 -5.03 -1.21
C THR A 245 4.15 -5.35 -0.66
N TRP A 246 5.14 -4.52 -1.00
CA TRP A 246 6.48 -4.50 -0.39
C TRP A 246 7.16 -3.15 -0.61
N HIS A 247 8.38 -2.97 -0.08
CA HIS A 247 9.11 -1.70 -0.09
C HIS A 247 10.21 -1.70 -1.15
N SER A 248 10.42 -0.57 -1.83
CA SER A 248 11.46 -0.43 -2.86
C SER A 248 12.90 -0.62 -2.31
N PRO A 249 13.26 -0.25 -1.08
CA PRO A 249 14.58 -0.55 -0.52
C PRO A 249 14.94 -2.04 -0.48
N SER A 250 13.96 -2.95 -0.55
CA SER A 250 14.19 -4.39 -0.64
C SER A 250 14.79 -4.84 -1.98
N LEU A 251 14.88 -3.94 -2.96
CA LEU A 251 15.48 -4.23 -4.28
C LEU A 251 17.01 -4.17 -4.27
N ILE A 252 17.62 -3.60 -3.22
CA ILE A 252 19.07 -3.55 -3.04
C ILE A 252 19.45 -4.10 -1.65
N PRO A 253 20.43 -5.00 -1.57
CA PRO A 253 20.87 -5.55 -0.29
C PRO A 253 21.31 -4.48 0.71
N GLY A 254 20.78 -4.52 1.93
CA GLY A 254 21.17 -3.66 3.03
C GLY A 254 20.60 -2.23 3.00
N LEU A 255 19.78 -1.86 2.01
CA LEU A 255 19.10 -0.56 1.96
C LEU A 255 17.72 -0.58 2.64
N GLY A 256 17.27 -1.75 3.10
CA GLY A 256 16.07 -1.95 3.90
C GLY A 256 16.26 -3.07 4.92
N PRO A 257 15.28 -3.31 5.79
CA PRO A 257 15.40 -4.33 6.84
C PRO A 257 15.22 -5.76 6.32
N PHE A 258 14.66 -5.95 5.11
CA PHE A 258 14.14 -7.24 4.65
C PHE A 258 15.12 -8.03 3.78
N THR A 259 15.99 -7.37 2.99
CA THR A 259 16.98 -8.01 2.13
C THR A 259 18.39 -7.61 2.55
N ARG A 260 19.23 -8.60 2.82
CA ARG A 260 20.62 -8.39 3.28
C ARG A 260 21.65 -8.81 2.26
N THR A 261 21.28 -9.69 1.35
CA THR A 261 22.16 -10.27 0.33
C THR A 261 21.51 -10.21 -1.04
N GLN A 262 22.31 -10.34 -2.10
CA GLN A 262 21.78 -10.45 -3.47
C GLN A 262 20.89 -11.69 -3.64
N ALA A 263 21.15 -12.77 -2.90
CA ALA A 263 20.30 -13.95 -2.89
C ALA A 263 18.91 -13.68 -2.29
N ASP A 264 18.81 -12.74 -1.32
CA ASP A 264 17.51 -12.33 -0.77
C ASP A 264 16.69 -11.59 -1.82
N VAL A 265 17.31 -10.69 -2.57
CA VAL A 265 16.65 -9.96 -3.67
C VAL A 265 16.17 -10.93 -4.76
N GLN A 266 17.01 -11.89 -5.15
CA GLN A 266 16.62 -12.91 -6.13
C GLN A 266 15.46 -13.76 -5.61
N ARG A 267 15.48 -14.12 -4.34
CA ARG A 267 14.39 -14.86 -3.68
C ARG A 267 13.09 -14.09 -3.68
N LEU A 268 13.14 -12.76 -3.45
CA LEU A 268 11.95 -11.90 -3.50
C LEU A 268 11.28 -11.96 -4.86
N TYR A 269 12.02 -11.79 -5.95
CA TYR A 269 11.48 -11.89 -7.32
C TYR A 269 10.91 -13.28 -7.61
N ALA A 270 11.67 -14.33 -7.30
CA ALA A 270 11.23 -15.72 -7.52
C ALA A 270 9.97 -16.06 -6.70
N LEU A 271 9.87 -15.53 -5.48
CA LEU A 271 8.72 -15.72 -4.61
C LEU A 271 7.46 -15.05 -5.17
N VAL A 272 7.59 -13.83 -5.69
CA VAL A 272 6.46 -13.11 -6.33
C VAL A 272 5.99 -13.86 -7.57
N GLU A 273 6.91 -14.29 -8.44
CA GLU A 273 6.60 -15.03 -9.66
C GLU A 273 5.90 -16.37 -9.35
N ASP A 274 6.47 -17.21 -8.47
CA ASP A 274 5.85 -18.49 -8.05
C ASP A 274 4.48 -18.28 -7.41
N TYR A 275 4.35 -17.25 -6.58
CA TYR A 275 3.07 -16.95 -5.95
C TYR A 275 1.99 -16.59 -6.98
N LEU A 276 2.28 -15.69 -7.92
CA LEU A 276 1.34 -15.26 -8.94
C LEU A 276 0.97 -16.41 -9.89
N ASP A 277 1.94 -17.21 -10.30
CA ASP A 277 1.71 -18.41 -11.13
C ASP A 277 0.81 -19.42 -10.44
N ARG A 278 1.04 -19.68 -9.16
CA ARG A 278 0.22 -20.61 -8.38
C ARG A 278 -1.17 -20.08 -8.12
N LEU A 279 -1.30 -18.77 -7.90
CA LEU A 279 -2.61 -18.13 -7.72
C LEU A 279 -3.42 -18.14 -9.02
N ALA A 280 -2.79 -17.90 -10.18
CA ALA A 280 -3.42 -17.93 -11.49
C ALA A 280 -4.01 -19.32 -11.87
N ARG A 281 -3.51 -20.39 -11.24
CA ARG A 281 -4.10 -21.75 -11.38
C ARG A 281 -5.38 -21.94 -10.54
N ILE A 282 -5.69 -21.01 -9.65
CA ILE A 282 -6.84 -21.10 -8.72
C ILE A 282 -7.98 -20.19 -9.17
N THR A 283 -7.65 -19.00 -9.69
CA THR A 283 -8.61 -17.97 -10.10
C THR A 283 -8.02 -17.12 -11.21
N SER A 284 -8.87 -16.52 -12.04
CA SER A 284 -8.44 -15.56 -13.07
C SER A 284 -8.01 -14.24 -12.42
N LEU A 285 -6.79 -13.78 -12.70
CA LEU A 285 -6.24 -12.54 -12.17
C LEU A 285 -6.45 -11.39 -13.15
N THR A 286 -6.90 -10.26 -12.63
CA THR A 286 -6.93 -8.99 -13.37
C THR A 286 -6.06 -8.01 -12.62
N PHE A 287 -4.90 -7.70 -13.16
CA PHE A 287 -4.00 -6.72 -12.58
C PHE A 287 -4.54 -5.30 -12.79
N VAL A 288 -4.65 -4.57 -11.70
CA VAL A 288 -5.18 -3.21 -11.66
C VAL A 288 -4.36 -2.37 -10.69
N THR A 289 -4.32 -1.06 -10.93
CA THR A 289 -3.78 -0.09 -9.96
C THR A 289 -4.73 0.09 -8.78
N VAL A 290 -4.28 0.74 -7.71
CA VAL A 290 -5.13 1.04 -6.55
C VAL A 290 -6.32 1.89 -6.95
N SER A 291 -6.13 2.90 -7.80
CA SER A 291 -7.22 3.75 -8.28
C SER A 291 -8.23 3.00 -9.16
N GLU A 292 -7.76 2.10 -10.01
CA GLU A 292 -8.65 1.25 -10.82
C GLU A 292 -9.43 0.27 -9.95
N ALA A 293 -8.78 -0.34 -8.94
CA ALA A 293 -9.45 -1.21 -7.98
C ALA A 293 -10.57 -0.46 -7.24
N ALA A 294 -10.27 0.72 -6.71
CA ALA A 294 -11.27 1.57 -6.04
C ALA A 294 -12.48 1.85 -6.94
N ALA A 295 -12.22 2.24 -8.19
CA ALA A 295 -13.29 2.54 -9.15
C ALA A 295 -14.16 1.32 -9.49
N ILE A 296 -13.57 0.12 -9.59
CA ILE A 296 -14.30 -1.11 -9.90
C ILE A 296 -15.10 -1.59 -8.67
N LEU A 297 -14.46 -1.60 -7.49
CA LEU A 297 -15.03 -2.18 -6.27
C LEU A 297 -16.17 -1.34 -5.68
N THR A 298 -16.21 -0.03 -5.95
CA THR A 298 -17.24 0.88 -5.45
C THR A 298 -18.36 1.18 -6.45
N ARG A 299 -18.31 0.62 -7.66
CA ARG A 299 -19.45 0.71 -8.58
C ARG A 299 -20.65 -0.02 -7.99
N PRO A 300 -21.87 0.56 -8.06
CA PRO A 300 -23.07 -0.19 -7.76
C PRO A 300 -23.10 -1.46 -8.62
N ALA A 301 -23.45 -2.60 -8.02
CA ALA A 301 -23.73 -3.79 -8.81
C ALA A 301 -24.80 -3.43 -9.85
N LEU A 302 -24.53 -3.67 -11.13
CA LEU A 302 -25.58 -3.60 -12.14
C LEU A 302 -26.67 -4.57 -11.70
N PRO A 303 -27.96 -4.17 -11.70
CA PRO A 303 -29.04 -5.09 -11.42
C PRO A 303 -28.88 -6.26 -12.40
N GLU A 304 -28.87 -7.49 -11.89
CA GLU A 304 -28.98 -8.66 -12.74
C GLU A 304 -30.21 -8.48 -13.58
N VAL A 305 -30.03 -8.29 -14.90
CA VAL A 305 -31.13 -8.35 -15.85
C VAL A 305 -31.58 -9.81 -15.79
N LEU A 306 -32.63 -10.05 -14.98
CA LEU A 306 -33.35 -11.32 -15.04
C LEU A 306 -33.76 -11.49 -16.52
N SER A 307 -33.00 -12.31 -17.23
CA SER A 307 -33.45 -12.82 -18.50
C SER A 307 -34.69 -13.69 -18.22
N ALA A 308 -35.85 -13.04 -18.32
CA ALA A 308 -37.11 -13.75 -18.42
C ALA A 308 -37.06 -14.59 -19.70
N CYS A 309 -36.91 -15.92 -19.54
CA CYS A 309 -37.35 -16.90 -20.51
C CYS A 309 -38.85 -17.14 -20.35
#